data_ba00ded5982cddf8dd8142ee1b63ee79
#
_entry.id   ba00ded5982cddf8dd8142ee1b63ee79
#
_cell.length_a   1.000
_cell.length_b   1.000
_cell.length_c   1.000
_cell.angle_alpha   90.00
_cell.angle_beta   90.00
_cell.angle_gamma   90.00
#
_symmetry.space_group_name_H-M   'P 1'
#
loop_
_entity.id
_entity.type
_entity.pdbx_description
1 polymer ?
#
loop_
_entity_poly.entity_id
_entity_poly.type
_entity_poly.pdbx_seq_one_letter_code
_entity_poly.pdbx_strand_id
1 'polypeptide(L)'
;HRDLHSFPTRRSSDLSDPVLGPEMKSTGEVMGTGSSFGEAYIKSQHAADIKIPRTGTVFLSVRDPDKTEVFLNLARLLIKKDFKIIATEGTSDFLTRHNINSSYINKVHQGQPHIVDLIREGAIDLIINTTEGKQSIEESFSIRAEAVIRDVTYYTSLEASVATMDAFDYFSMVSVNRLQDYY
;
A
#
# COMPACT_ATOMS: atom_id res chain seq x y z
N HIS A 1 -24.23 -33.02 -23.34
CA HIS A 1 -23.39 -31.85 -23.35
C HIS A 1 -23.76 -30.98 -22.16
N ARG A 2 -22.95 -30.97 -21.11
CA ARG A 2 -23.07 -30.03 -20.00
C ARG A 2 -22.13 -28.88 -20.33
N ASP A 3 -22.68 -27.73 -20.62
CA ASP A 3 -21.94 -26.50 -20.73
C ASP A 3 -21.30 -26.18 -19.38
N LEU A 4 -19.98 -26.31 -19.32
CA LEU A 4 -19.18 -25.77 -18.22
C LEU A 4 -19.32 -24.24 -18.33
N HIS A 5 -20.18 -23.68 -17.49
CA HIS A 5 -20.23 -22.24 -17.30
C HIS A 5 -18.83 -21.79 -16.86
N SER A 6 -18.11 -21.17 -17.79
CA SER A 6 -16.90 -20.42 -17.46
C SER A 6 -17.29 -19.38 -16.43
N PHE A 7 -16.68 -19.45 -15.26
CA PHE A 7 -16.76 -18.38 -14.29
C PHE A 7 -16.33 -17.09 -14.99
N PRO A 8 -17.08 -16.00 -14.84
CA PRO A 8 -16.70 -14.74 -15.46
C PRO A 8 -15.32 -14.36 -14.93
N THR A 9 -14.37 -14.33 -15.84
CA THR A 9 -13.05 -13.76 -15.56
C THR A 9 -13.29 -12.37 -15.00
N ARG A 10 -12.82 -12.13 -13.79
CA ARG A 10 -12.97 -10.87 -13.08
C ARG A 10 -12.47 -9.71 -13.93
N ARG A 11 -13.39 -9.00 -14.56
CA ARG A 11 -13.23 -7.58 -14.86
C ARG A 11 -13.65 -6.80 -13.61
N SER A 12 -12.95 -7.00 -12.51
CA SER A 12 -13.31 -6.38 -11.24
C SER A 12 -12.88 -4.92 -11.16
N SER A 13 -11.95 -4.49 -12.02
CA SER A 13 -11.44 -3.12 -12.01
C SER A 13 -12.45 -2.08 -12.51
N ASP A 14 -13.39 -2.48 -13.38
CA ASP A 14 -14.31 -1.54 -14.01
C ASP A 14 -15.58 -1.27 -13.17
N LEU A 15 -15.80 -2.03 -12.09
CA LEU A 15 -17.04 -1.99 -11.32
C LEU A 15 -16.85 -1.64 -9.84
N SER A 16 -15.63 -1.56 -9.33
CA SER A 16 -15.37 -1.19 -7.95
C SER A 16 -14.93 0.26 -7.86
N ASP A 17 -15.65 1.03 -7.05
CA ASP A 17 -15.26 2.37 -6.68
C ASP A 17 -13.95 2.31 -5.87
N PRO A 18 -12.83 2.91 -6.34
CA PRO A 18 -11.57 2.93 -5.61
C PRO A 18 -11.59 3.86 -4.39
N VAL A 19 -12.68 4.61 -4.20
CA VAL A 19 -12.89 5.38 -2.98
C VAL A 19 -13.34 4.44 -1.87
N LEU A 20 -12.54 4.35 -0.83
CA LEU A 20 -12.86 3.53 0.33
C LEU A 20 -14.05 4.14 1.08
N GLY A 21 -15.12 3.35 1.22
CA GLY A 21 -16.31 3.69 1.97
C GLY A 21 -16.55 2.68 3.11
N PRO A 22 -17.52 2.96 4.00
CA PRO A 22 -17.88 2.04 5.07
C PRO A 22 -18.64 0.79 4.57
N GLU A 23 -19.00 0.74 3.29
CA GLU A 23 -19.73 -0.35 2.70
C GLU A 23 -18.84 -1.53 2.38
N MET A 24 -19.24 -2.71 2.79
CA MET A 24 -18.57 -3.95 2.43
C MET A 24 -18.87 -4.28 0.97
N LYS A 25 -17.84 -4.28 0.12
CA LYS A 25 -17.97 -4.58 -1.33
C LYS A 25 -17.79 -6.06 -1.63
N SER A 26 -17.34 -6.86 -0.67
CA SER A 26 -17.16 -8.30 -0.80
C SER A 26 -17.59 -9.02 0.46
N THR A 27 -18.02 -10.28 0.30
CA THR A 27 -18.26 -11.19 1.42
C THR A 27 -17.03 -12.07 1.57
N GLY A 28 -16.31 -11.94 2.65
CA GLY A 28 -15.17 -12.77 2.95
C GLY A 28 -14.26 -12.09 3.94
N GLU A 29 -13.86 -12.85 4.94
CA GLU A 29 -12.94 -12.43 5.98
C GLU A 29 -11.80 -13.41 6.02
N VAL A 30 -10.62 -12.91 6.32
CA VAL A 30 -9.43 -13.73 6.54
C VAL A 30 -8.90 -13.47 7.95
N MET A 31 -8.33 -14.49 8.56
CA MET A 31 -7.75 -14.40 9.88
C MET A 31 -6.29 -14.86 9.83
N GLY A 32 -5.41 -14.03 10.33
CA GLY A 32 -4.03 -14.42 10.62
C GLY A 32 -3.88 -14.72 12.10
N THR A 33 -3.22 -15.82 12.42
CA THR A 33 -2.88 -16.23 13.79
C THR A 33 -1.37 -16.37 13.93
N GLY A 34 -0.83 -16.01 15.08
CA GLY A 34 0.61 -16.10 15.33
C GLY A 34 0.95 -15.91 16.79
N SER A 35 2.19 -16.18 17.16
CA SER A 35 2.76 -15.95 18.50
C SER A 35 3.02 -14.45 18.76
N SER A 36 3.02 -13.64 17.72
CA SER A 36 3.19 -12.20 17.77
C SER A 36 2.23 -11.49 16.82
N PHE A 37 2.02 -10.19 17.04
CA PHE A 37 1.22 -9.35 16.14
C PHE A 37 1.79 -9.38 14.71
N GLY A 38 3.11 -9.23 14.54
CA GLY A 38 3.74 -9.21 13.22
C GLY A 38 3.51 -10.50 12.43
N GLU A 39 3.62 -11.66 13.07
CA GLU A 39 3.33 -12.96 12.46
C GLU A 39 1.86 -13.06 12.06
N ALA A 40 0.93 -12.74 12.95
CA ALA A 40 -0.51 -12.78 12.69
C ALA A 40 -0.89 -11.81 11.56
N TYR A 41 -0.32 -10.60 11.58
CA TYR A 41 -0.56 -9.58 10.58
C TYR A 41 -0.11 -10.03 9.18
N ILE A 42 1.13 -10.53 9.03
CA ILE A 42 1.64 -11.02 7.74
C ILE A 42 0.80 -12.19 7.21
N LYS A 43 0.39 -13.13 8.08
CA LYS A 43 -0.49 -14.23 7.68
C LYS A 43 -1.84 -13.72 7.17
N SER A 44 -2.43 -12.71 7.80
CA SER A 44 -3.68 -12.12 7.32
C SER A 44 -3.51 -11.41 5.97
N GLN A 45 -2.40 -10.70 5.76
CA GLN A 45 -2.11 -10.06 4.47
C GLN A 45 -1.95 -11.10 3.35
N HIS A 46 -1.21 -12.18 3.60
CA HIS A 46 -1.09 -13.29 2.66
C HIS A 46 -2.43 -13.97 2.35
N ALA A 47 -3.25 -14.20 3.37
CA ALA A 47 -4.57 -14.80 3.19
C ALA A 47 -5.53 -13.89 2.41
N ALA A 48 -5.33 -12.57 2.46
CA ALA A 48 -6.05 -11.57 1.67
C ALA A 48 -5.46 -11.36 0.26
N ASP A 49 -4.44 -12.13 -0.13
CA ASP A 49 -3.71 -12.02 -1.41
C ASP A 49 -3.06 -10.64 -1.62
N ILE A 50 -2.67 -9.99 -0.53
CA ILE A 50 -1.96 -8.69 -0.59
C ILE A 50 -0.48 -8.94 -0.82
N LYS A 51 0.02 -8.43 -1.94
CA LYS A 51 1.42 -8.55 -2.36
C LYS A 51 2.27 -7.44 -1.76
N ILE A 52 2.80 -7.64 -0.58
CA ILE A 52 3.69 -6.66 0.05
C ILE A 52 5.10 -6.81 -0.58
N PRO A 53 5.61 -5.78 -1.28
CA PRO A 53 6.95 -5.84 -1.87
C PRO A 53 8.02 -5.84 -0.78
N ARG A 54 9.11 -6.55 -0.99
CA ARG A 54 10.23 -6.61 -0.03
C ARG A 54 11.29 -5.56 -0.26
N THR A 55 11.40 -5.05 -1.46
CA THR A 55 12.29 -4.00 -1.92
C THR A 55 11.63 -3.30 -3.10
N GLY A 56 12.20 -2.26 -3.62
CA GLY A 56 11.71 -1.59 -4.82
C GLY A 56 11.56 -0.09 -4.64
N THR A 57 10.55 0.49 -5.26
CA THR A 57 10.29 1.92 -5.19
C THR A 57 8.98 2.19 -4.45
N VAL A 58 9.03 3.01 -3.41
CA VAL A 58 7.86 3.45 -2.66
C VAL A 58 7.51 4.90 -3.00
N PHE A 59 6.25 5.14 -3.29
CA PHE A 59 5.73 6.49 -3.39
C PHE A 59 5.14 6.95 -2.07
N LEU A 60 5.59 8.11 -1.58
CA LEU A 60 5.14 8.74 -0.34
C LEU A 60 4.46 10.09 -0.62
N SER A 61 3.21 10.19 -0.18
CA SER A 61 2.46 11.45 -0.19
C SER A 61 1.66 11.54 1.11
N VAL A 62 2.17 12.30 2.07
CA VAL A 62 1.54 12.39 3.39
C VAL A 62 1.06 13.81 3.66
N ARG A 63 -0.12 13.91 4.29
CA ARG A 63 -0.68 15.17 4.76
C ARG A 63 0.15 15.76 5.91
N ASP A 64 0.04 17.06 6.12
CA ASP A 64 0.87 17.76 7.12
C ASP A 64 0.73 17.22 8.55
N PRO A 65 -0.46 16.87 9.07
CA PRO A 65 -0.58 16.27 10.40
C PRO A 65 0.16 14.94 10.57
N ASP A 66 0.39 14.20 9.48
CA ASP A 66 1.08 12.90 9.51
C ASP A 66 2.61 13.04 9.38
N LYS A 67 3.13 14.25 9.12
CA LYS A 67 4.57 14.55 9.05
C LYS A 67 5.19 14.62 10.46
N THR A 68 5.25 13.47 11.09
CA THR A 68 5.68 13.27 12.48
C THR A 68 6.97 12.43 12.54
N GLU A 69 7.51 12.26 13.76
CA GLU A 69 8.65 11.35 13.97
C GLU A 69 8.30 9.88 13.60
N VAL A 70 7.03 9.48 13.73
CA VAL A 70 6.57 8.16 13.30
C VAL A 70 6.76 7.99 11.79
N PHE A 71 6.42 9.00 10.99
CA PHE A 71 6.65 9.00 9.55
C PHE A 71 8.14 8.99 9.19
N LEU A 72 8.96 9.75 9.91
CA LEU A 72 10.41 9.74 9.68
C LEU A 72 11.03 8.36 9.99
N ASN A 73 10.58 7.71 11.05
CA ASN A 73 11.03 6.36 11.39
C ASN A 73 10.59 5.34 10.34
N LEU A 74 9.36 5.45 9.82
CA LEU A 74 8.89 4.64 8.68
C LEU A 74 9.77 4.84 7.45
N ALA A 75 10.09 6.09 7.08
CA ALA A 75 10.93 6.39 5.92
C ALA A 75 12.36 5.83 6.09
N ARG A 76 12.95 5.95 7.29
CA ARG A 76 14.26 5.34 7.59
C ARG A 76 14.22 3.82 7.50
N LEU A 77 13.14 3.20 7.98
CA LEU A 77 12.96 1.75 7.91
C LEU A 77 12.80 1.27 6.46
N LEU A 78 12.05 1.99 5.63
CA LEU A 78 11.94 1.72 4.20
C LEU A 78 13.30 1.75 3.50
N ILE A 79 14.13 2.76 3.77
CA ILE A 79 15.51 2.82 3.23
C ILE A 79 16.34 1.64 3.73
N LYS A 80 16.25 1.28 5.01
CA LYS A 80 16.96 0.12 5.58
C LYS A 80 16.55 -1.21 4.91
N LYS A 81 15.34 -1.26 4.36
CA LYS A 81 14.80 -2.41 3.60
C LYS A 81 15.01 -2.25 2.08
N ASP A 82 15.96 -1.41 1.66
CA ASP A 82 16.34 -1.19 0.26
C ASP A 82 15.24 -0.62 -0.63
N PHE A 83 14.29 0.13 -0.07
CA PHE A 83 13.35 0.90 -0.87
C PHE A 83 13.95 2.23 -1.31
N LYS A 84 13.71 2.58 -2.58
CA LYS A 84 13.91 3.93 -3.10
C LYS A 84 12.67 4.76 -2.84
N ILE A 85 12.84 5.96 -2.30
CA ILE A 85 11.71 6.83 -1.98
C ILE A 85 11.49 7.83 -3.11
N ILE A 86 10.27 7.86 -3.64
CA ILE A 86 9.75 8.92 -4.48
C ILE A 86 8.63 9.62 -3.71
N ALA A 87 8.59 10.93 -3.70
CA ALA A 87 7.64 11.68 -2.90
C ALA A 87 7.08 12.91 -3.62
N THR A 88 5.91 13.37 -3.21
CA THR A 88 5.40 14.69 -3.60
C THR A 88 6.26 15.80 -2.98
N GLU A 89 6.24 16.99 -3.57
CA GLU A 89 7.07 18.15 -3.17
C GLU A 89 7.07 18.39 -1.66
N GLY A 90 5.92 18.62 -1.05
CA GLY A 90 5.85 18.91 0.38
C GLY A 90 6.25 17.74 1.29
N THR A 91 6.18 16.50 0.79
CA THR A 91 6.67 15.32 1.52
C THR A 91 8.19 15.17 1.35
N SER A 92 8.69 15.37 0.13
CA SER A 92 10.13 15.33 -0.18
C SER A 92 10.90 16.42 0.58
N ASP A 93 10.37 17.65 0.62
CA ASP A 93 10.96 18.74 1.38
C ASP A 93 11.04 18.44 2.87
N PHE A 94 9.99 17.84 3.43
CA PHE A 94 9.98 17.42 4.82
C PHE A 94 11.04 16.35 5.09
N LEU A 95 11.15 15.34 4.25
CA LEU A 95 12.16 14.28 4.37
C LEU A 95 13.58 14.85 4.25
N THR A 96 13.82 15.73 3.28
CA THR A 96 15.13 16.36 3.04
C THR A 96 15.62 17.18 4.23
N ARG A 97 14.73 17.95 4.88
CA ARG A 97 15.05 18.69 6.12
C ARG A 97 15.50 17.78 7.27
N HIS A 98 15.13 16.48 7.21
CA HIS A 98 15.50 15.48 8.21
C HIS A 98 16.59 14.52 7.71
N ASN A 99 17.35 14.92 6.66
CA ASN A 99 18.44 14.15 6.06
C ASN A 99 18.01 12.78 5.51
N ILE A 100 16.78 12.69 5.00
CA ILE A 100 16.26 11.49 4.33
C ILE A 100 16.16 11.79 2.83
N ASN A 101 16.91 11.04 2.01
CA ASN A 101 16.93 11.23 0.57
C ASN A 101 15.65 10.71 -0.06
N SER A 102 15.03 11.52 -0.91
CA SER A 102 13.89 11.15 -1.74
C SER A 102 13.97 11.84 -3.10
N SER A 103 13.45 11.19 -4.13
CA SER A 103 13.25 11.82 -5.43
C SER A 103 11.88 12.51 -5.47
N TYR A 104 11.84 13.67 -6.10
CA TYR A 104 10.59 14.41 -6.27
C TYR A 104 9.81 13.93 -7.50
N ILE A 105 8.48 13.91 -7.41
CA ILE A 105 7.56 13.70 -8.52
C ILE A 105 6.35 14.63 -8.42
N ASN A 106 5.86 15.10 -9.57
CA ASN A 106 4.67 15.94 -9.66
C ASN A 106 3.41 15.21 -9.15
N LYS A 107 2.51 15.96 -8.54
CA LYS A 107 1.13 15.52 -8.37
C LYS A 107 0.43 15.52 -9.73
N VAL A 108 -0.70 14.80 -9.81
CA VAL A 108 -1.46 14.62 -11.07
C VAL A 108 -1.80 15.95 -11.76
N HIS A 109 -2.15 17.00 -11.00
CA HIS A 109 -2.52 18.31 -11.54
C HIS A 109 -1.34 19.23 -11.84
N GLN A 110 -0.10 18.87 -11.49
CA GLN A 110 1.10 19.70 -11.66
C GLN A 110 1.79 19.49 -13.02
N GLY A 111 1.28 18.57 -13.84
CA GLY A 111 1.84 18.28 -15.17
C GLY A 111 2.67 17.00 -15.20
N GLN A 112 3.06 16.60 -16.41
CA GLN A 112 3.83 15.38 -16.65
C GLN A 112 5.35 15.63 -16.54
N PRO A 113 6.14 14.60 -16.14
CA PRO A 113 5.69 13.31 -15.62
C PRO A 113 5.11 13.44 -14.21
N HIS A 114 4.06 12.69 -13.92
CA HIS A 114 3.43 12.62 -12.60
C HIS A 114 3.33 11.17 -12.09
N ILE A 115 2.93 11.01 -10.85
CA ILE A 115 2.94 9.69 -10.17
C ILE A 115 2.16 8.59 -10.92
N VAL A 116 1.03 8.93 -11.55
CA VAL A 116 0.22 7.94 -12.29
C VAL A 116 0.98 7.40 -13.50
N ASP A 117 1.83 8.20 -14.14
CA ASP A 117 2.67 7.73 -15.24
C ASP A 117 3.67 6.68 -14.74
N LEU A 118 4.33 6.93 -13.60
CA LEU A 118 5.26 5.97 -13.01
C LEU A 118 4.58 4.66 -12.57
N ILE A 119 3.34 4.73 -12.08
CA ILE A 119 2.57 3.53 -11.73
C ILE A 119 2.27 2.72 -13.01
N ARG A 120 1.87 3.38 -14.10
CA ARG A 120 1.62 2.74 -15.41
C ARG A 120 2.85 2.07 -16.00
N GLU A 121 3.99 2.68 -15.82
CA GLU A 121 5.29 2.14 -16.26
C GLU A 121 5.80 0.99 -15.38
N GLY A 122 5.12 0.70 -14.27
CA GLY A 122 5.55 -0.33 -13.32
C GLY A 122 6.79 0.06 -12.52
N ALA A 123 7.04 1.36 -12.36
CA ALA A 123 8.17 1.90 -11.63
C ALA A 123 7.91 2.05 -10.12
N ILE A 124 6.69 1.78 -9.66
CA ILE A 124 6.25 1.90 -8.26
C ILE A 124 5.77 0.55 -7.75
N ASP A 125 6.33 0.10 -6.63
CA ASP A 125 6.02 -1.18 -6.00
C ASP A 125 5.12 -1.03 -4.77
N LEU A 126 5.16 0.13 -4.10
CA LEU A 126 4.40 0.42 -2.90
C LEU A 126 3.93 1.87 -2.89
N ILE A 127 2.71 2.09 -2.43
CA ILE A 127 2.15 3.44 -2.30
C ILE A 127 1.69 3.67 -0.86
N ILE A 128 2.15 4.76 -0.26
CA ILE A 128 1.66 5.29 1.02
C ILE A 128 1.17 6.70 0.76
N ASN A 129 -0.15 6.86 0.74
CA ASN A 129 -0.78 8.13 0.39
C ASN A 129 -1.90 8.45 1.39
N THR A 130 -1.58 9.29 2.36
CA THR A 130 -2.56 9.82 3.31
C THR A 130 -3.13 11.12 2.76
N THR A 131 -4.46 11.25 2.76
CA THR A 131 -5.14 12.38 2.14
C THR A 131 -6.06 13.08 3.13
N GLU A 132 -6.19 14.39 2.97
CA GLU A 132 -7.14 15.21 3.73
C GLU A 132 -7.79 16.25 2.80
N GLY A 133 -9.12 16.39 2.94
CA GLY A 133 -9.91 17.34 2.14
C GLY A 133 -10.35 16.77 0.78
N LYS A 134 -11.41 17.40 0.22
CA LYS A 134 -12.09 16.93 -1.00
C LYS A 134 -11.15 16.87 -2.21
N GLN A 135 -10.36 17.91 -2.44
CA GLN A 135 -9.44 17.97 -3.58
C GLN A 135 -8.37 16.88 -3.53
N SER A 136 -7.77 16.63 -2.36
CA SER A 136 -6.80 15.55 -2.19
C SER A 136 -7.42 14.17 -2.40
N ILE A 137 -8.69 13.98 -2.06
CA ILE A 137 -9.42 12.73 -2.29
C ILE A 137 -9.62 12.51 -3.79
N GLU A 138 -10.01 13.54 -4.54
CA GLU A 138 -10.17 13.48 -6.00
C GLU A 138 -8.85 13.20 -6.71
N GLU A 139 -7.76 13.87 -6.30
CA GLU A 139 -6.41 13.60 -6.82
C GLU A 139 -5.94 12.17 -6.53
N SER A 140 -6.27 11.66 -5.35
CA SER A 140 -5.95 10.28 -4.94
C SER A 140 -6.75 9.22 -5.69
N PHE A 141 -7.89 9.59 -6.27
CA PHE A 141 -8.74 8.66 -7.02
C PHE A 141 -7.97 8.02 -8.19
N SER A 142 -7.31 8.83 -9.02
CA SER A 142 -6.55 8.34 -10.18
C SER A 142 -5.36 7.48 -9.76
N ILE A 143 -4.69 7.82 -8.65
CA ILE A 143 -3.60 7.03 -8.09
C ILE A 143 -4.11 5.67 -7.62
N ARG A 144 -5.23 5.64 -6.88
CA ARG A 144 -5.84 4.38 -6.39
C ARG A 144 -6.35 3.50 -7.52
N ALA A 145 -7.04 4.11 -8.49
CA ALA A 145 -7.54 3.38 -9.66
C ALA A 145 -6.40 2.68 -10.41
N GLU A 146 -5.32 3.40 -10.69
CA GLU A 146 -4.17 2.82 -11.37
C GLU A 146 -3.44 1.78 -10.51
N ALA A 147 -3.32 2.00 -9.20
CA ALA A 147 -2.75 1.03 -8.27
C ALA A 147 -3.52 -0.30 -8.26
N VAL A 148 -4.86 -0.24 -8.26
CA VAL A 148 -5.71 -1.44 -8.36
C VAL A 148 -5.52 -2.16 -9.70
N ILE A 149 -5.49 -1.41 -10.82
CA ILE A 149 -5.29 -1.99 -12.16
C ILE A 149 -3.94 -2.69 -12.27
N ARG A 150 -2.89 -2.15 -11.63
CA ARG A 150 -1.52 -2.66 -11.68
C ARG A 150 -1.17 -3.59 -10.53
N ASP A 151 -2.11 -3.88 -9.64
CA ASP A 151 -1.90 -4.73 -8.46
C ASP A 151 -0.77 -4.20 -7.55
N VAL A 152 -0.67 -2.88 -7.42
CA VAL A 152 0.30 -2.20 -6.55
C VAL A 152 -0.31 -2.01 -5.17
N THR A 153 0.40 -2.46 -4.14
CA THR A 153 -0.04 -2.33 -2.75
C THR A 153 -0.13 -0.86 -2.34
N TYR A 154 -1.27 -0.49 -1.77
CA TYR A 154 -1.63 0.89 -1.46
C TYR A 154 -2.12 1.02 0.00
N TYR A 155 -1.47 1.89 0.76
CA TYR A 155 -1.89 2.23 2.12
C TYR A 155 -2.41 3.66 2.19
N THR A 156 -3.54 3.83 2.88
CA THR A 156 -4.22 5.12 3.08
C THR A 156 -3.97 5.73 4.45
N SER A 157 -3.35 4.98 5.35
CA SER A 157 -3.02 5.43 6.69
C SER A 157 -1.57 5.13 7.05
N LEU A 158 -1.01 5.98 7.89
CA LEU A 158 0.36 5.82 8.38
C LEU A 158 0.48 4.59 9.29
N GLU A 159 -0.54 4.33 10.10
CA GLU A 159 -0.59 3.21 11.04
C GLU A 159 -0.53 1.86 10.34
N ALA A 160 -1.30 1.69 9.26
CA ALA A 160 -1.26 0.46 8.46
C ALA A 160 0.11 0.26 7.80
N SER A 161 0.74 1.33 7.34
CA SER A 161 2.07 1.30 6.74
C SER A 161 3.14 0.91 7.78
N VAL A 162 3.06 1.48 8.99
CA VAL A 162 3.97 1.14 10.09
C VAL A 162 3.78 -0.32 10.50
N ALA A 163 2.54 -0.77 10.71
CA ALA A 163 2.24 -2.16 11.07
C ALA A 163 2.80 -3.15 10.04
N THR A 164 2.71 -2.80 8.74
CA THR A 164 3.29 -3.62 7.67
C THR A 164 4.80 -3.67 7.76
N MET A 165 5.45 -2.53 7.96
CA MET A 165 6.92 -2.48 8.05
C MET A 165 7.47 -3.15 9.30
N ASP A 166 6.79 -3.03 10.44
CA ASP A 166 7.15 -3.73 11.67
C ASP A 166 6.99 -5.26 11.54
N ALA A 167 6.01 -5.69 10.74
CA ALA A 167 5.79 -7.09 10.45
C ALA A 167 6.75 -7.68 9.40
N PHE A 168 7.60 -6.87 8.79
CA PHE A 168 8.44 -7.25 7.66
C PHE A 168 9.40 -8.39 7.96
N ASP A 169 9.93 -8.45 9.18
CA ASP A 169 10.88 -9.49 9.60
C ASP A 169 10.21 -10.87 9.75
N TYR A 170 8.88 -10.90 9.82
CA TYR A 170 8.09 -12.13 9.93
C TYR A 170 7.78 -12.82 8.59
N PHE A 171 8.07 -12.19 7.46
CA PHE A 171 7.84 -12.80 6.13
C PHE A 171 8.51 -14.15 5.92
N SER A 172 9.68 -14.35 6.51
CA SER A 172 10.42 -15.60 6.44
C SER A 172 10.00 -16.64 7.49
N MET A 173 9.15 -16.22 8.44
CA MET A 173 8.75 -17.02 9.60
C MET A 173 7.31 -17.55 9.49
N VAL A 174 6.65 -17.34 8.34
CA VAL A 174 5.26 -17.79 8.15
C VAL A 174 5.21 -19.32 8.20
N SER A 175 4.59 -19.84 9.25
CA SER A 175 4.30 -21.25 9.43
C SER A 175 2.81 -21.52 9.27
N VAL A 176 2.46 -22.66 8.71
CA VAL A 176 1.08 -23.15 8.63
C VAL A 176 0.87 -24.14 9.77
N ASN A 177 -0.10 -23.87 10.64
CA ASN A 177 -0.48 -24.74 11.72
C ASN A 177 -1.89 -25.30 11.46
N ARG A 178 -2.16 -26.50 11.96
CA ARG A 178 -3.52 -27.05 11.88
C ARG A 178 -4.41 -26.30 12.85
N LEU A 179 -5.68 -26.09 12.48
CA LEU A 179 -6.65 -25.40 13.35
C LEU A 179 -6.79 -26.11 14.72
N GLN A 180 -6.66 -27.44 14.73
CA GLN A 180 -6.72 -28.26 15.95
C GLN A 180 -5.58 -28.01 16.93
N ASP A 181 -4.47 -27.44 16.47
CA ASP A 181 -3.29 -27.14 17.32
C ASP A 181 -3.50 -25.86 18.16
N TYR A 182 -4.63 -25.16 17.97
CA TYR A 182 -5.01 -23.95 18.72
C TYR A 182 -6.03 -24.19 19.85
N TYR A 183 -6.44 -25.46 20.05
CA TYR A 183 -7.42 -25.84 21.06
C TYR A 183 -6.87 -26.86 22.05
#